data_de93cc2d16813c93c56fc96e75937fd6
#
_entry.id   de93cc2d16813c93c56fc96e75937fd6
#
_cell.length_a   1.000
_cell.length_b   1.000
_cell.length_c   1.000
_cell.angle_alpha   90.00
_cell.angle_beta   90.00
_cell.angle_gamma   90.00
#
_symmetry.space_group_name_H-M   'P 1'
#
loop_
_entity.id
_entity.type
_entity.pdbx_description
1 polymer ?
#
loop_
_entity_poly.entity_id
_entity_poly.type
_entity_poly.pdbx_seq_one_letter_code
_entity_poly.pdbx_strand_id
1 'polypeptide(L)'
;VAYGAEGIWHKNRDGETWLKCLGYESSKDMGRLKKLFDSLDWWKLHPDMDHEFLVAGYGEYLTDGYATAAVANDMSFALIYTPVPHTLCMRLSESFSNRTVEMKWIDPANGEKRDVKEYELRSGCLVVTSPPVNSSGAGDWVLILNFRKE
;
A
#
# COMPACT_ATOMS: atom_id res chain seq x y z
N VAL A 1 -13.21 -3.32 -2.90
CA VAL A 1 -13.19 -1.97 -2.32
C VAL A 1 -14.55 -1.34 -2.54
N ALA A 2 -15.21 -0.86 -1.49
CA ALA A 2 -16.46 -0.13 -1.58
C ALA A 2 -16.19 1.37 -1.31
N TYR A 3 -16.73 2.23 -2.17
CA TYR A 3 -16.68 3.66 -1.99
C TYR A 3 -18.08 4.17 -1.69
N GLY A 4 -18.28 4.72 -0.51
CA GLY A 4 -19.57 5.14 0.00
C GLY A 4 -19.61 6.59 0.46
N ALA A 5 -18.90 7.51 -0.22
CA ALA A 5 -18.97 8.91 0.14
C ALA A 5 -20.41 9.42 0.02
N GLU A 6 -20.84 10.11 1.03
CA GLU A 6 -22.12 10.82 1.08
C GLU A 6 -22.24 11.72 -0.15
N GLY A 7 -23.23 12.09 -0.71
CA GLY A 7 -23.33 12.90 -1.93
C GLY A 7 -23.20 12.11 -3.23
N ILE A 8 -22.40 11.05 -3.27
CA ILE A 8 -22.36 10.12 -4.42
C ILE A 8 -23.37 8.99 -4.21
N TRP A 9 -23.43 8.45 -3.00
CA TRP A 9 -24.33 7.38 -2.64
C TRP A 9 -25.77 7.86 -2.45
N HIS A 10 -25.95 9.00 -1.77
CA HIS A 10 -27.25 9.63 -1.56
C HIS A 10 -27.43 10.80 -2.51
N LYS A 11 -27.99 10.56 -3.67
CA LYS A 11 -28.32 11.60 -4.65
C LYS A 11 -29.11 12.72 -3.99
N ASN A 12 -28.55 13.94 -4.00
CA ASN A 12 -29.24 15.18 -3.54
C ASN A 12 -29.55 15.30 -2.03
N ARG A 13 -28.84 14.59 -1.16
CA ARG A 13 -28.86 14.96 0.25
C ARG A 13 -28.13 16.31 0.38
N ASP A 14 -28.71 17.27 1.04
CA ASP A 14 -28.18 18.63 1.25
C ASP A 14 -28.13 19.56 0.03
N GLY A 15 -28.86 19.26 -1.04
CA GLY A 15 -28.95 20.14 -2.22
C GLY A 15 -27.72 20.17 -3.12
N GLU A 16 -26.70 19.36 -2.87
CA GLU A 16 -25.55 19.21 -3.74
C GLU A 16 -25.82 18.20 -4.86
N THR A 17 -25.42 18.54 -6.07
CA THR A 17 -25.50 17.59 -7.20
C THR A 17 -24.40 16.56 -7.08
N TRP A 18 -24.68 15.29 -7.40
CA TRP A 18 -23.70 14.22 -7.43
C TRP A 18 -22.47 14.56 -8.32
N LEU A 19 -22.65 15.38 -9.36
CA LEU A 19 -21.56 15.87 -10.21
C LEU A 19 -20.55 16.71 -9.43
N LYS A 20 -21.00 17.56 -8.49
CA LYS A 20 -20.11 18.32 -7.63
C LYS A 20 -19.32 17.37 -6.70
N CYS A 21 -19.98 16.35 -6.18
CA CYS A 21 -19.35 15.37 -5.29
C CYS A 21 -18.27 14.52 -5.98
N LEU A 22 -18.32 14.35 -7.30
CA LEU A 22 -17.23 13.72 -8.06
C LEU A 22 -15.92 14.55 -8.02
N GLY A 23 -16.01 15.83 -7.73
CA GLY A 23 -14.86 16.72 -7.57
C GLY A 23 -14.22 16.67 -6.17
N TYR A 24 -14.81 15.96 -5.21
CA TYR A 24 -14.26 15.83 -3.86
C TYR A 24 -12.91 15.10 -3.86
N GLU A 25 -12.06 15.43 -2.87
CA GLU A 25 -10.74 14.82 -2.76
C GLU A 25 -10.84 13.30 -2.61
N SER A 26 -11.79 12.82 -1.81
CA SER A 26 -12.07 11.38 -1.67
C SER A 26 -12.43 10.67 -2.99
N SER A 27 -13.06 11.36 -3.93
CA SER A 27 -13.33 10.81 -5.27
C SER A 27 -12.04 10.72 -6.11
N LYS A 28 -11.15 11.71 -5.98
CA LYS A 28 -9.83 11.68 -6.61
C LYS A 28 -8.94 10.59 -6.03
N ASP A 29 -9.03 10.35 -4.70
CA ASP A 29 -8.32 9.26 -4.04
C ASP A 29 -8.70 7.90 -4.62
N MET A 30 -9.99 7.68 -4.91
CA MET A 30 -10.43 6.47 -5.59
C MET A 30 -9.83 6.34 -6.99
N GLY A 31 -9.64 7.46 -7.71
CA GLY A 31 -8.93 7.49 -8.98
C GLY A 31 -7.46 7.13 -8.85
N ARG A 32 -6.79 7.58 -7.79
CA ARG A 32 -5.38 7.23 -7.46
C ARG A 32 -5.26 5.75 -7.13
N LEU A 33 -6.15 5.25 -6.26
CA LEU A 33 -6.23 3.84 -5.91
C LEU A 33 -6.42 2.96 -7.15
N LYS A 34 -7.39 3.33 -8.03
CA LYS A 34 -7.60 2.62 -9.28
C LYS A 34 -6.33 2.57 -10.14
N LYS A 35 -5.65 3.72 -10.33
CA LYS A 35 -4.40 3.77 -11.11
C LYS A 35 -3.30 2.89 -10.52
N LEU A 36 -3.20 2.84 -9.19
CA LEU A 36 -2.26 1.96 -8.50
C LEU A 36 -2.55 0.51 -8.84
N PHE A 37 -3.79 0.05 -8.64
CA PHE A 37 -4.16 -1.34 -8.89
C PHE A 37 -4.10 -1.70 -10.38
N ASP A 38 -4.49 -0.81 -11.29
CA ASP A 38 -4.34 -1.02 -12.74
C ASP A 38 -2.88 -1.21 -13.18
N SER A 39 -1.93 -0.73 -12.38
CA SER A 39 -0.49 -0.89 -12.65
C SER A 39 0.10 -2.20 -12.11
N LEU A 40 -0.68 -3.03 -11.44
CA LEU A 40 -0.29 -4.26 -10.78
C LEU A 40 -1.16 -5.42 -11.24
N ASP A 41 -0.62 -6.61 -11.26
CA ASP A 41 -1.38 -7.87 -11.41
C ASP A 41 -2.14 -8.18 -10.10
N TRP A 42 -2.97 -7.24 -9.64
CA TRP A 42 -3.59 -7.24 -8.31
C TRP A 42 -4.39 -8.51 -8.01
N TRP A 43 -4.89 -9.21 -9.01
CA TRP A 43 -5.61 -10.49 -8.86
C TRP A 43 -4.73 -11.63 -8.34
N LYS A 44 -3.40 -11.44 -8.32
CA LYS A 44 -2.45 -12.36 -7.71
C LYS A 44 -2.26 -12.14 -6.21
N LEU A 45 -2.72 -11.01 -5.67
CA LEU A 45 -2.50 -10.65 -4.28
C LEU A 45 -3.35 -11.50 -3.33
N HIS A 46 -2.70 -12.03 -2.32
CA HIS A 46 -3.33 -12.68 -1.17
C HIS A 46 -2.99 -11.90 0.11
N PRO A 47 -3.99 -11.60 0.96
CA PRO A 47 -3.74 -10.94 2.25
C PRO A 47 -2.82 -11.78 3.14
N ASP A 48 -1.86 -11.11 3.78
CA ASP A 48 -0.93 -11.70 4.76
C ASP A 48 -1.59 -11.72 6.15
N MET A 49 -2.65 -12.52 6.31
CA MET A 49 -3.46 -12.56 7.53
C MET A 49 -2.72 -13.17 8.71
N ASP A 50 -1.80 -14.09 8.46
CA ASP A 50 -1.06 -14.82 9.49
C ASP A 50 0.32 -14.21 9.76
N HIS A 51 0.62 -13.05 9.17
CA HIS A 51 1.90 -12.35 9.30
C HIS A 51 3.12 -13.21 8.94
N GLU A 52 2.97 -14.05 7.93
CA GLU A 52 4.08 -14.88 7.43
C GLU A 52 5.10 -14.04 6.66
N PHE A 53 4.66 -12.97 6.00
CA PHE A 53 5.50 -12.05 5.25
C PHE A 53 5.84 -10.80 6.08
N LEU A 54 4.86 -10.01 6.51
CA LEU A 54 5.05 -8.84 7.39
C LEU A 54 5.07 -9.29 8.85
N VAL A 55 6.25 -9.66 9.34
CA VAL A 55 6.41 -10.36 10.63
C VAL A 55 6.53 -9.43 11.83
N ALA A 56 6.83 -8.15 11.63
CA ALA A 56 6.89 -7.16 12.72
C ALA A 56 6.70 -5.74 12.20
N GLY A 57 6.32 -4.83 13.11
CA GLY A 57 6.11 -3.41 12.82
C GLY A 57 4.74 -3.09 12.25
N TYR A 58 3.81 -4.02 12.25
CA TYR A 58 2.45 -3.82 11.72
C TYR A 58 1.48 -3.17 12.72
N GLY A 59 1.91 -2.93 13.97
CA GLY A 59 1.05 -2.34 15.00
C GLY A 59 0.09 -3.35 15.64
N GLU A 60 -0.89 -2.83 16.36
CA GLU A 60 -1.90 -3.62 17.07
C GLU A 60 -3.16 -3.78 16.22
N TYR A 61 -3.66 -5.01 16.10
CA TYR A 61 -4.86 -5.32 15.32
C TYR A 61 -6.09 -4.56 15.85
N LEU A 62 -6.94 -4.10 14.94
CA LEU A 62 -8.11 -3.25 15.21
C LEU A 62 -7.80 -1.85 15.74
N THR A 63 -6.58 -1.36 15.60
CA THR A 63 -6.24 0.05 15.85
C THR A 63 -6.07 0.82 14.54
N ASP A 64 -6.17 2.15 14.62
CA ASP A 64 -5.97 3.04 13.47
C ASP A 64 -4.51 3.02 12.96
N GLY A 65 -3.59 2.47 13.74
CA GLY A 65 -2.17 2.30 13.38
C GLY A 65 -1.83 0.96 12.72
N TYR A 66 -2.79 0.06 12.50
CA TYR A 66 -2.51 -1.28 12.01
C TYR A 66 -2.16 -1.30 10.53
N ALA A 67 -0.93 -1.69 10.20
CA ALA A 67 -0.48 -1.87 8.83
C ALA A 67 -0.92 -3.23 8.27
N THR A 68 -1.26 -3.25 6.98
CA THR A 68 -1.72 -4.46 6.28
C THR A 68 -0.80 -4.79 5.12
N ALA A 69 -0.62 -6.08 4.85
CA ALA A 69 0.18 -6.57 3.74
C ALA A 69 -0.60 -7.54 2.85
N ALA A 70 -0.22 -7.59 1.59
CA ALA A 70 -0.64 -8.61 0.65
C ALA A 70 0.53 -8.97 -0.26
N VAL A 71 0.65 -10.25 -0.58
CA VAL A 71 1.74 -10.80 -1.39
C VAL A 71 1.19 -11.53 -2.59
N ALA A 72 1.82 -11.36 -3.75
CA ALA A 72 1.43 -12.10 -4.95
C ALA A 72 1.72 -13.60 -4.77
N ASN A 73 0.80 -14.46 -5.22
CA ASN A 73 0.91 -15.92 -5.10
C ASN A 73 2.15 -16.50 -5.81
N ASP A 74 2.66 -15.80 -6.83
CA ASP A 74 3.88 -16.16 -7.55
C ASP A 74 5.14 -15.48 -6.98
N MET A 75 5.01 -14.78 -5.86
CA MET A 75 6.09 -14.05 -5.20
C MET A 75 6.76 -13.01 -6.11
N SER A 76 6.01 -12.43 -7.06
CA SER A 76 6.54 -11.42 -7.97
C SER A 76 6.53 -10.02 -7.36
N PHE A 77 5.58 -9.73 -6.49
CA PHE A 77 5.50 -8.46 -5.78
C PHE A 77 4.73 -8.58 -4.46
N ALA A 78 4.89 -7.57 -3.62
CA ALA A 78 4.09 -7.39 -2.41
C ALA A 78 3.67 -5.92 -2.27
N LEU A 79 2.56 -5.71 -1.57
CA LEU A 79 1.98 -4.41 -1.27
C LEU A 79 1.74 -4.31 0.23
N ILE A 80 2.19 -3.23 0.85
CA ILE A 80 1.94 -2.95 2.27
C ILE A 80 1.34 -1.55 2.38
N TYR A 81 0.24 -1.42 3.09
CA TYR A 81 -0.30 -0.13 3.50
C TYR A 81 -0.01 0.10 4.98
N THR A 82 0.57 1.24 5.29
CA THR A 82 0.81 1.70 6.66
C THR A 82 0.06 3.02 6.89
N PRO A 83 -0.89 3.05 7.84
CA PRO A 83 -1.68 4.26 8.10
C PRO A 83 -0.94 5.32 8.91
N VAL A 84 0.13 4.93 9.60
CA VAL A 84 1.02 5.79 10.37
C VAL A 84 2.48 5.39 10.12
N PRO A 85 3.47 6.22 10.47
CA PRO A 85 4.87 5.83 10.30
C PRO A 85 5.24 4.57 11.09
N HIS A 86 5.83 3.60 10.39
CA HIS A 86 6.29 2.34 10.95
C HIS A 86 7.70 1.97 10.50
N THR A 87 8.39 1.18 11.33
CA THR A 87 9.52 0.37 10.91
C THR A 87 9.02 -1.06 10.71
N LEU A 88 8.95 -1.48 9.47
CA LEU A 88 8.38 -2.75 9.02
C LEU A 88 9.49 -3.79 8.87
N CYS A 89 9.24 -5.03 9.26
CA CYS A 89 10.13 -6.16 9.03
C CYS A 89 9.41 -7.22 8.19
N MET A 90 9.87 -7.45 6.96
CA MET A 90 9.38 -8.48 6.07
C MET A 90 10.30 -9.70 6.08
N ARG A 91 9.73 -10.88 6.29
CA ARG A 91 10.47 -12.14 6.22
C ARG A 91 10.72 -12.53 4.78
N LEU A 92 11.97 -12.73 4.44
CA LEU A 92 12.42 -13.24 3.16
C LEU A 92 12.84 -14.71 3.34
N SER A 93 11.99 -15.61 2.87
CA SER A 93 12.32 -17.05 2.82
C SER A 93 13.44 -17.33 1.82
N GLU A 94 13.96 -18.54 1.81
CA GLU A 94 14.99 -18.96 0.84
C GLU A 94 14.54 -18.80 -0.62
N SER A 95 13.23 -18.81 -0.89
CA SER A 95 12.68 -18.58 -2.23
C SER A 95 12.96 -17.17 -2.79
N PHE A 96 13.36 -16.24 -1.93
CA PHE A 96 13.80 -14.88 -2.33
C PHE A 96 15.33 -14.78 -2.52
N SER A 97 16.09 -15.82 -2.16
CA SER A 97 17.55 -15.83 -2.40
C SER A 97 17.85 -15.68 -3.88
N ASN A 98 18.88 -14.92 -4.21
CA ASN A 98 19.27 -14.57 -5.58
C ASN A 98 18.19 -13.79 -6.37
N ARG A 99 17.44 -12.97 -5.68
CA ARG A 99 16.55 -11.98 -6.31
C ARG A 99 17.00 -10.59 -5.94
N THR A 100 16.63 -9.63 -6.78
CA THR A 100 16.65 -8.21 -6.43
C THR A 100 15.25 -7.74 -6.08
N VAL A 101 15.12 -6.79 -5.17
CA VAL A 101 13.86 -6.11 -4.89
C VAL A 101 13.98 -4.64 -5.26
N GLU A 102 13.07 -4.18 -6.13
CA GLU A 102 12.81 -2.78 -6.32
C GLU A 102 11.75 -2.35 -5.30
N MET A 103 12.12 -1.48 -4.40
CA MET A 103 11.24 -0.95 -3.35
C MET A 103 10.87 0.49 -3.67
N LYS A 104 9.59 0.84 -3.53
CA LYS A 104 9.10 2.20 -3.70
C LYS A 104 7.96 2.50 -2.76
N TRP A 105 8.01 3.69 -2.17
CA TRP A 105 6.90 4.28 -1.44
C TRP A 105 6.00 5.05 -2.41
N ILE A 106 4.70 4.88 -2.26
CA ILE A 106 3.68 5.66 -2.97
C ILE A 106 3.00 6.56 -1.96
N ASP A 107 2.98 7.84 -2.26
CA ASP A 107 2.22 8.83 -1.52
C ASP A 107 0.73 8.69 -1.90
N PRO A 108 -0.16 8.29 -0.98
CA PRO A 108 -1.55 8.07 -1.33
C PRO A 108 -2.29 9.37 -1.65
N ALA A 109 -1.82 10.52 -1.15
CA ALA A 109 -2.47 11.81 -1.35
C ALA A 109 -2.30 12.38 -2.77
N ASN A 110 -1.22 12.02 -3.49
CA ASN A 110 -0.97 12.52 -4.84
C ASN A 110 -0.59 11.41 -5.86
N GLY A 111 -0.28 10.20 -5.39
CA GLY A 111 0.14 9.06 -6.21
C GLY A 111 1.61 9.09 -6.64
N GLU A 112 2.42 10.01 -6.12
CA GLU A 112 3.84 10.10 -6.45
C GLU A 112 4.65 8.99 -5.81
N LYS A 113 5.71 8.59 -6.52
CA LYS A 113 6.68 7.60 -6.05
C LYS A 113 7.80 8.33 -5.31
N ARG A 114 8.17 7.79 -4.14
CA ARG A 114 9.31 8.28 -3.35
C ARG A 114 10.24 7.14 -2.97
N ASP A 115 11.48 7.47 -2.70
CA ASP A 115 12.52 6.59 -2.15
C ASP A 115 12.62 5.25 -2.90
N VAL A 116 12.67 5.31 -4.24
CA VAL A 116 12.91 4.12 -5.05
C VAL A 116 14.31 3.61 -4.79
N LYS A 117 14.41 2.36 -4.31
CA LYS A 117 15.69 1.70 -3.98
C LYS A 117 15.69 0.28 -4.50
N GLU A 118 16.86 -0.19 -4.90
CA GLU A 118 17.07 -1.59 -5.25
C GLU A 118 18.00 -2.24 -4.20
N TYR A 119 17.68 -3.47 -3.84
CA TYR A 119 18.46 -4.28 -2.92
C TYR A 119 18.61 -5.69 -3.45
N GLU A 120 19.82 -6.24 -3.31
CA GLU A 120 20.01 -7.69 -3.43
C GLU A 120 19.40 -8.37 -2.19
N LEU A 121 18.51 -9.34 -2.42
CA LEU A 121 17.87 -10.05 -1.33
C LEU A 121 18.75 -11.18 -0.82
N ARG A 122 18.90 -11.19 0.51
CA ARG A 122 19.47 -12.31 1.25
C ARG A 122 18.36 -12.90 2.12
N SER A 123 18.46 -14.18 2.44
CA SER A 123 17.54 -14.79 3.41
C SER A 123 17.57 -14.04 4.74
N GLY A 124 16.43 -13.89 5.39
CA GLY A 124 16.31 -13.21 6.67
C GLY A 124 15.18 -12.18 6.69
N CYS A 125 15.46 -11.02 7.23
CA CYS A 125 14.47 -9.96 7.40
C CYS A 125 14.88 -8.69 6.65
N LEU A 126 14.00 -8.21 5.78
CA LEU A 126 14.13 -6.88 5.18
C LEU A 126 13.45 -5.88 6.11
N VAL A 127 14.24 -4.96 6.66
CA VAL A 127 13.72 -3.91 7.55
C VAL A 127 13.70 -2.59 6.82
N VAL A 128 12.54 -1.93 6.79
CA VAL A 128 12.37 -0.61 6.18
C VAL A 128 11.53 0.28 7.07
N THR A 129 11.85 1.58 7.07
CA THR A 129 11.07 2.59 7.79
C THR A 129 10.34 3.45 6.78
N SER A 130 9.05 3.68 7.01
CA SER A 130 8.24 4.57 6.17
C SER A 130 8.70 6.03 6.32
N PRO A 131 8.48 6.87 5.29
CA PRO A 131 8.65 8.30 5.45
C PRO A 131 7.74 8.84 6.56
N PRO A 132 8.14 9.93 7.25
CA PRO A 132 7.38 10.43 8.40
C PRO A 132 6.04 11.06 8.02
N VAL A 133 5.98 11.75 6.88
CA VAL A 133 4.77 12.44 6.39
C VAL A 133 4.70 12.41 4.87
N ASN A 134 3.50 12.30 4.35
CA ASN A 134 3.19 12.39 2.92
C ASN A 134 2.91 13.85 2.50
N SER A 135 2.52 14.08 1.26
CA SER A 135 2.29 15.42 0.72
C SER A 135 1.07 16.14 1.34
N SER A 136 0.17 15.42 1.98
CA SER A 136 -0.96 16.01 2.72
C SER A 136 -0.63 16.33 4.18
N GLY A 137 0.55 15.94 4.67
CA GLY A 137 0.95 16.03 6.07
C GLY A 137 0.50 14.84 6.93
N ALA A 138 -0.15 13.84 6.34
CA ALA A 138 -0.49 12.58 7.02
C ALA A 138 0.71 11.61 7.03
N GLY A 139 0.64 10.59 7.88
CA GLY A 139 1.71 9.60 8.05
C GLY A 139 1.52 8.32 7.26
N ASP A 140 0.47 8.23 6.44
CA ASP A 140 0.13 7.02 5.70
C ASP A 140 0.90 6.87 4.39
N TRP A 141 1.26 5.62 4.07
CA TRP A 141 2.03 5.28 2.87
C TRP A 141 1.65 3.91 2.32
N VAL A 142 1.87 3.74 1.02
CA VAL A 142 1.84 2.43 0.37
C VAL A 142 3.26 2.04 -0.03
N LEU A 143 3.75 0.91 0.47
CA LEU A 143 5.01 0.31 0.05
C LEU A 143 4.75 -0.74 -1.02
N ILE A 144 5.45 -0.65 -2.15
CA ILE A 144 5.47 -1.67 -3.20
C ILE A 144 6.86 -2.29 -3.25
N LEU A 145 6.90 -3.59 -3.24
CA LEU A 145 8.09 -4.42 -3.40
C LEU A 145 7.94 -5.25 -4.68
N ASN A 146 8.80 -5.04 -5.67
CA ASN A 146 8.84 -5.87 -6.88
C ASN A 146 10.06 -6.79 -6.82
N PHE A 147 9.83 -8.09 -6.79
CA PHE A 147 10.88 -9.11 -6.70
C PHE A 147 11.25 -9.61 -8.09
N ARG A 148 12.47 -9.32 -8.51
CA ARG A 148 13.00 -9.75 -9.82
C ARG A 148 13.91 -10.96 -9.64
N LYS A 149 13.77 -11.95 -10.51
CA LYS A 149 14.78 -13.00 -10.68
C LYS A 149 15.88 -12.43 -11.57
N GLU A 150 17.13 -12.69 -11.20
CA GLU A 150 18.25 -12.50 -12.12
C GLU A 150 18.17 -13.47 -13.31
#